data_e3b7f961166dd71da490dd8bd3dbe646
#
_entry.id   e3b7f961166dd71da490dd8bd3dbe646
#
_cell.length_a   1.000
_cell.length_b   1.000
_cell.length_c   1.000
_cell.angle_alpha   90.00
_cell.angle_beta   90.00
_cell.angle_gamma   90.00
#
_symmetry.space_group_name_H-M   'P 1'
#
loop_
_entity.id
_entity.type
_entity.pdbx_description
1 polymer ?
#
loop_
_entity_poly.entity_id
_entity_poly.type
_entity_poly.pdbx_seq_one_letter_code
_entity_poly.pdbx_strand_id
1 'polypeptide(L)'
;MLGLENISIEFDKNPVVKNISLKIEDGEVFGIVGYSGAGKSTLLRSLNLLLKPTSGKVFYNHENVTNLKGSNLKKFRKQFGMIFQHFNLMETRTVYNNVRIAVDKKKGEKEKVVKQRIRQLLETVGLEKLANKYPQELSGGQKQRVAIARALINKPKVLLCDEPTSALDPLNTNTLLKLLKKINRELKLTIVIITHEIDVTKAICDRVSFIDNGELLALGSPSEVFINNTTSSIQKFISFNEVHARTLPYVKNKFGVHGKQIYQLIIEDENVVQPLISNIQELFSIKTIVLAGGIDVYGSSIVNNMFVIFQGDRTGVKKTLDYLLKLKVKIKQHGEDEVQE
;
A
#
# COMPACT_ATOMS: atom_id res chain seq x y z
N MET A 1 -2.59 11.89 -15.76
CA MET A 1 -3.71 11.65 -14.84
C MET A 1 -4.54 10.45 -15.32
N LEU A 2 -4.82 9.51 -14.43
CA LEU A 2 -5.73 8.39 -14.65
C LEU A 2 -7.04 8.62 -13.89
N GLY A 3 -8.18 8.20 -14.45
CA GLY A 3 -9.48 8.30 -13.81
C GLY A 3 -10.37 7.10 -14.09
N LEU A 4 -11.14 6.71 -13.11
CA LEU A 4 -12.22 5.73 -13.21
C LEU A 4 -13.52 6.45 -12.81
N GLU A 5 -14.56 6.30 -13.59
CA GLU A 5 -15.90 6.87 -13.32
C GLU A 5 -16.94 5.77 -13.38
N ASN A 6 -17.54 5.48 -12.23
CA ASN A 6 -18.62 4.50 -12.04
C ASN A 6 -18.28 3.12 -12.63
N ILE A 7 -17.04 2.66 -12.43
CA ILE A 7 -16.56 1.37 -12.95
C ILE A 7 -17.24 0.22 -12.23
N SER A 8 -17.89 -0.64 -13.01
CA SER A 8 -18.34 -1.96 -12.55
C SER A 8 -17.77 -3.05 -13.45
N ILE A 9 -17.41 -4.17 -12.85
CA ILE A 9 -16.84 -5.34 -13.55
C ILE A 9 -17.51 -6.60 -13.01
N GLU A 10 -18.06 -7.39 -13.90
CA GLU A 10 -18.77 -8.63 -13.58
C GLU A 10 -18.15 -9.79 -14.35
N PHE A 11 -18.12 -10.97 -13.73
CA PHE A 11 -17.82 -12.25 -14.36
C PHE A 11 -19.01 -13.18 -14.13
N ASP A 12 -19.56 -13.71 -15.18
CA ASP A 12 -20.72 -14.61 -15.14
C ASP A 12 -21.87 -14.06 -14.27
N LYS A 13 -22.17 -12.75 -14.42
CA LYS A 13 -23.16 -11.98 -13.64
C LYS A 13 -22.80 -11.79 -12.16
N ASN A 14 -21.63 -12.21 -11.72
CA ASN A 14 -21.16 -11.95 -10.35
C ASN A 14 -20.36 -10.63 -10.33
N PRO A 15 -20.83 -9.61 -9.60
CA PRO A 15 -20.14 -8.32 -9.53
C PRO A 15 -18.89 -8.42 -8.65
N VAL A 16 -17.72 -8.17 -9.24
CA VAL A 16 -16.41 -8.17 -8.58
C VAL A 16 -15.96 -6.75 -8.26
N VAL A 17 -16.31 -5.78 -9.10
CA VAL A 17 -16.09 -4.35 -8.85
C VAL A 17 -17.42 -3.65 -9.06
N LYS A 18 -17.81 -2.81 -8.09
CA LYS A 18 -19.15 -2.21 -8.00
C LYS A 18 -19.03 -0.70 -7.93
N ASN A 19 -19.35 -0.03 -9.01
CA ASN A 19 -19.53 1.44 -9.08
C ASN A 19 -18.36 2.25 -8.49
N ILE A 20 -17.10 1.87 -8.77
CA ILE A 20 -15.93 2.56 -8.25
C ILE A 20 -15.58 3.77 -9.10
N SER A 21 -15.43 4.93 -8.43
CA SER A 21 -14.88 6.15 -9.01
C SER A 21 -13.64 6.58 -8.23
N LEU A 22 -12.53 6.80 -8.94
CA LEU A 22 -11.27 7.29 -8.34
C LEU A 22 -10.43 8.04 -9.37
N LYS A 23 -9.56 8.90 -8.85
CA LYS A 23 -8.64 9.71 -9.65
C LYS A 23 -7.23 9.54 -9.13
N ILE A 24 -6.28 9.30 -10.04
CA ILE A 24 -4.87 9.13 -9.76
C ILE A 24 -4.10 10.24 -10.47
N GLU A 25 -3.32 11.00 -9.72
CA GLU A 25 -2.60 12.15 -10.26
C GLU A 25 -1.28 11.71 -10.93
N ASP A 26 -0.73 12.57 -11.79
CA ASP A 26 0.55 12.27 -12.43
C ASP A 26 1.70 12.35 -11.43
N GLY A 27 2.55 11.33 -11.44
CA GLY A 27 3.73 11.25 -10.59
C GLY A 27 3.46 10.79 -9.17
N GLU A 28 2.20 10.58 -8.74
CA GLU A 28 1.91 10.05 -7.42
C GLU A 28 2.16 8.54 -7.32
N VAL A 29 2.40 8.07 -6.11
CA VAL A 29 2.35 6.65 -5.75
C VAL A 29 1.00 6.38 -5.08
N PHE A 30 0.11 5.71 -5.80
CA PHE A 30 -1.25 5.43 -5.38
C PHE A 30 -1.42 3.97 -4.96
N GLY A 31 -1.95 3.74 -3.75
CA GLY A 31 -2.23 2.41 -3.20
C GLY A 31 -3.67 1.97 -3.43
N ILE A 32 -3.88 0.71 -3.83
CA ILE A 32 -5.17 0.03 -3.81
C ILE A 32 -5.07 -1.07 -2.76
N VAL A 33 -5.79 -0.92 -1.64
CA VAL A 33 -5.66 -1.75 -0.45
C VAL A 33 -6.97 -2.46 -0.13
N GLY A 34 -6.89 -3.60 0.52
CA GLY A 34 -8.06 -4.37 0.96
C GLY A 34 -7.77 -5.85 1.08
N TYR A 35 -8.75 -6.61 1.50
CA TYR A 35 -8.64 -8.06 1.69
C TYR A 35 -8.37 -8.81 0.39
N SER A 36 -7.85 -10.04 0.50
CA SER A 36 -7.75 -10.94 -0.65
C SER A 36 -9.15 -11.18 -1.22
N GLY A 37 -9.29 -11.16 -2.55
CA GLY A 37 -10.60 -11.32 -3.20
C GLY A 37 -11.44 -10.03 -3.30
N ALA A 38 -11.05 -8.91 -2.72
CA ALA A 38 -11.83 -7.65 -2.74
C ALA A 38 -11.96 -6.99 -4.13
N GLY A 39 -11.40 -7.56 -5.20
CA GLY A 39 -11.50 -7.00 -6.56
C GLY A 39 -10.34 -6.11 -6.98
N LYS A 40 -9.28 -5.96 -6.16
CA LYS A 40 -8.14 -5.06 -6.40
C LYS A 40 -7.43 -5.29 -7.74
N SER A 41 -6.98 -6.53 -8.01
CA SER A 41 -6.28 -6.88 -9.26
C SER A 41 -7.19 -6.71 -10.49
N THR A 42 -8.49 -6.94 -10.33
CA THR A 42 -9.51 -6.70 -11.35
C THR A 42 -9.61 -5.20 -11.68
N LEU A 43 -9.66 -4.36 -10.64
CA LEU A 43 -9.68 -2.91 -10.79
C LEU A 43 -8.37 -2.39 -11.41
N LEU A 44 -7.21 -2.87 -10.96
CA LEU A 44 -5.90 -2.49 -11.52
C LEU A 44 -5.83 -2.77 -13.03
N ARG A 45 -6.29 -3.96 -13.45
CA ARG A 45 -6.28 -4.38 -14.86
C ARG A 45 -7.25 -3.59 -15.73
N SER A 46 -8.25 -2.94 -15.14
CA SER A 46 -9.13 -2.04 -15.88
C SER A 46 -8.46 -0.71 -16.23
N LEU A 47 -7.51 -0.22 -15.41
CA LEU A 47 -6.79 1.02 -15.66
C LEU A 47 -6.05 1.04 -17.01
N ASN A 48 -5.50 -0.09 -17.44
CA ASN A 48 -4.82 -0.23 -18.74
C ASN A 48 -5.66 -1.01 -19.79
N LEU A 49 -6.94 -1.23 -19.50
CA LEU A 49 -7.89 -1.96 -20.34
C LEU A 49 -7.42 -3.39 -20.67
N LEU A 50 -6.56 -4.03 -19.85
CA LEU A 50 -6.32 -5.47 -19.92
C LEU A 50 -7.61 -6.22 -19.62
N LEU A 51 -8.41 -5.66 -18.71
CA LEU A 51 -9.76 -6.08 -18.46
C LEU A 51 -10.69 -4.90 -18.80
N LYS A 52 -11.64 -5.12 -19.70
CA LYS A 52 -12.62 -4.08 -20.05
C LYS A 52 -13.71 -4.04 -18.99
N PRO A 53 -14.07 -2.85 -18.45
CA PRO A 53 -15.18 -2.74 -17.52
C PRO A 53 -16.52 -3.13 -18.20
N THR A 54 -17.44 -3.69 -17.40
CA THR A 54 -18.81 -3.99 -17.82
C THR A 54 -19.61 -2.71 -18.00
N SER A 55 -19.41 -1.74 -17.09
CA SER A 55 -19.97 -0.39 -17.19
C SER A 55 -19.01 0.66 -16.63
N GLY A 56 -19.30 1.94 -16.85
CA GLY A 56 -18.47 3.06 -16.44
C GLY A 56 -17.45 3.48 -17.49
N LYS A 57 -16.57 4.40 -17.11
CA LYS A 57 -15.59 5.00 -18.04
C LYS A 57 -14.20 5.04 -17.43
N VAL A 58 -13.19 4.75 -18.27
CA VAL A 58 -11.77 4.90 -17.95
C VAL A 58 -11.24 6.13 -18.67
N PHE A 59 -10.55 6.99 -17.94
CA PHE A 59 -9.95 8.21 -18.47
C PHE A 59 -8.43 8.15 -18.37
N TYR A 60 -7.76 8.67 -19.40
CA TYR A 60 -6.33 8.91 -19.40
C TYR A 60 -6.08 10.31 -19.98
N ASN A 61 -5.41 11.17 -19.22
CA ASN A 61 -5.20 12.59 -19.57
C ASN A 61 -6.48 13.29 -20.01
N HIS A 62 -7.57 13.13 -19.24
CA HIS A 62 -8.90 13.67 -19.50
C HIS A 62 -9.65 13.10 -20.72
N GLU A 63 -9.04 12.20 -21.46
CA GLU A 63 -9.69 11.53 -22.59
C GLU A 63 -10.34 10.22 -22.14
N ASN A 64 -11.56 9.96 -22.59
CA ASN A 64 -12.24 8.68 -22.37
C ASN A 64 -11.62 7.61 -23.27
N VAL A 65 -10.91 6.64 -22.66
CA VAL A 65 -10.20 5.57 -23.34
C VAL A 65 -10.95 4.22 -23.33
N THR A 66 -12.11 4.15 -22.68
CA THR A 66 -12.85 2.89 -22.41
C THR A 66 -13.06 2.01 -23.63
N ASN A 67 -13.32 2.64 -24.78
CA ASN A 67 -13.69 1.92 -26.01
C ASN A 67 -12.56 1.83 -27.05
N LEU A 68 -11.30 2.12 -26.65
CA LEU A 68 -10.15 1.97 -27.54
C LEU A 68 -10.03 0.55 -28.09
N LYS A 69 -9.69 0.43 -29.39
CA LYS A 69 -9.50 -0.84 -30.09
C LYS A 69 -8.25 -0.76 -30.98
N GLY A 70 -7.79 -1.91 -31.45
CA GLY A 70 -6.74 -2.04 -32.46
C GLY A 70 -5.46 -1.26 -32.12
N SER A 71 -4.98 -0.44 -33.05
CA SER A 71 -3.72 0.32 -32.91
C SER A 71 -3.77 1.34 -31.79
N ASN A 72 -4.91 1.99 -31.54
CA ASN A 72 -5.06 3.00 -30.49
C ASN A 72 -4.98 2.36 -29.10
N LEU A 73 -5.62 1.21 -28.89
CA LEU A 73 -5.48 0.44 -27.64
C LEU A 73 -4.03 -0.01 -27.44
N LYS A 74 -3.34 -0.46 -28.48
CA LYS A 74 -1.92 -0.83 -28.40
C LYS A 74 -1.03 0.35 -28.03
N LYS A 75 -1.27 1.55 -28.61
CA LYS A 75 -0.56 2.78 -28.26
C LYS A 75 -0.81 3.20 -26.81
N PHE A 76 -2.07 3.10 -26.37
CA PHE A 76 -2.45 3.39 -24.98
C PHE A 76 -1.73 2.47 -24.00
N ARG A 77 -1.77 1.15 -24.21
CA ARG A 77 -1.12 0.16 -23.34
C ARG A 77 0.41 0.35 -23.24
N LYS A 78 1.06 0.91 -24.26
CA LYS A 78 2.50 1.25 -24.21
C LYS A 78 2.84 2.32 -23.18
N GLN A 79 1.86 3.08 -22.68
CA GLN A 79 2.06 4.05 -21.60
C GLN A 79 2.23 3.37 -20.24
N PHE A 80 1.96 2.05 -20.15
CA PHE A 80 1.95 1.29 -18.92
C PHE A 80 3.07 0.26 -18.88
N GLY A 81 3.79 0.21 -17.75
CA GLY A 81 4.54 -0.97 -17.32
C GLY A 81 3.70 -1.77 -16.35
N MET A 82 3.86 -3.08 -16.31
CA MET A 82 3.14 -3.94 -15.36
C MET A 82 4.08 -4.91 -14.68
N ILE A 83 3.98 -4.98 -13.37
CA ILE A 83 4.65 -5.96 -12.50
C ILE A 83 3.56 -6.87 -11.94
N PHE A 84 3.72 -8.17 -12.14
CA PHE A 84 2.78 -9.20 -11.71
C PHE A 84 3.24 -9.84 -10.40
N GLN A 85 2.32 -10.37 -9.64
CA GLN A 85 2.54 -11.02 -8.35
C GLN A 85 3.59 -12.14 -8.40
N HIS A 86 3.62 -12.96 -9.45
CA HIS A 86 4.53 -14.10 -9.64
C HIS A 86 5.71 -13.80 -10.58
N PHE A 87 6.20 -12.56 -10.64
CA PHE A 87 7.31 -12.10 -11.48
C PHE A 87 7.10 -12.34 -13.00
N ASN A 88 6.52 -13.45 -13.39
CA ASN A 88 6.28 -13.89 -14.79
C ASN A 88 7.55 -13.80 -15.65
N LEU A 89 8.68 -14.23 -15.11
CA LEU A 89 9.93 -14.32 -15.86
C LEU A 89 9.94 -15.57 -16.72
N MET A 90 10.62 -15.45 -17.85
CA MET A 90 10.90 -16.61 -18.71
C MET A 90 12.07 -17.38 -18.14
N GLU A 91 11.82 -18.55 -17.57
CA GLU A 91 12.83 -19.37 -16.89
C GLU A 91 13.97 -19.83 -17.83
N THR A 92 13.67 -19.98 -19.14
CA THR A 92 14.64 -20.35 -20.18
C THR A 92 15.43 -19.17 -20.74
N ARG A 93 15.27 -17.97 -20.19
CA ARG A 93 15.92 -16.75 -20.64
C ARG A 93 16.77 -16.13 -19.54
N THR A 94 17.92 -15.61 -19.88
CA THR A 94 18.75 -14.85 -18.95
C THR A 94 18.06 -13.56 -18.49
N VAL A 95 18.55 -12.93 -17.42
CA VAL A 95 18.11 -11.61 -16.96
C VAL A 95 18.09 -10.61 -18.11
N TYR A 96 19.17 -10.50 -18.86
CA TYR A 96 19.26 -9.63 -20.02
C TYR A 96 18.17 -9.92 -21.05
N ASN A 97 17.94 -11.18 -21.37
CA ASN A 97 16.95 -11.58 -22.39
C ASN A 97 15.51 -11.42 -21.88
N ASN A 98 15.24 -11.55 -20.58
CA ASN A 98 13.96 -11.22 -19.98
C ASN A 98 13.60 -9.74 -20.14
N VAL A 99 14.57 -8.84 -20.02
CA VAL A 99 14.36 -7.42 -20.30
C VAL A 99 14.29 -7.14 -21.80
N ARG A 100 15.16 -7.78 -22.59
CA ARG A 100 15.28 -7.61 -24.05
C ARG A 100 13.98 -7.92 -24.79
N ILE A 101 13.25 -8.95 -24.36
CA ILE A 101 11.99 -9.38 -25.04
C ILE A 101 10.88 -8.33 -24.95
N ALA A 102 10.89 -7.49 -23.90
CA ALA A 102 9.91 -6.42 -23.71
C ALA A 102 10.23 -5.16 -24.52
N VAL A 103 11.41 -5.09 -25.15
CA VAL A 103 11.81 -3.89 -25.89
C VAL A 103 10.89 -3.67 -27.10
N ASP A 104 10.20 -2.54 -27.10
CA ASP A 104 9.51 -2.00 -28.27
C ASP A 104 10.52 -1.27 -29.15
N LYS A 105 11.10 -2.00 -30.10
CA LYS A 105 12.15 -1.47 -30.98
C LYS A 105 11.53 -0.48 -31.96
N LYS A 106 12.02 0.76 -31.97
CA LYS A 106 11.63 1.76 -32.95
C LYS A 106 12.21 1.41 -34.33
N LYS A 107 11.48 1.76 -35.40
CA LYS A 107 11.97 1.57 -36.76
C LYS A 107 13.31 2.29 -36.94
N GLY A 108 14.35 1.56 -37.38
CA GLY A 108 15.71 2.12 -37.57
C GLY A 108 16.56 2.20 -36.28
N GLU A 109 16.05 1.80 -35.11
CA GLU A 109 16.84 1.81 -33.87
C GLU A 109 17.99 0.77 -33.95
N LYS A 110 19.25 1.25 -33.77
CA LYS A 110 20.43 0.40 -33.82
C LYS A 110 20.48 -0.51 -32.59
N GLU A 111 20.91 -1.76 -32.78
CA GLU A 111 21.02 -2.76 -31.72
C GLU A 111 21.94 -2.30 -30.57
N LYS A 112 22.99 -1.54 -30.88
CA LYS A 112 23.90 -0.95 -29.89
C LYS A 112 23.15 -0.04 -28.88
N VAL A 113 22.18 0.75 -29.35
CA VAL A 113 21.35 1.64 -28.50
C VAL A 113 20.45 0.82 -27.58
N VAL A 114 19.82 -0.22 -28.11
CA VAL A 114 18.99 -1.15 -27.31
C VAL A 114 19.82 -1.82 -26.22
N LYS A 115 21.01 -2.34 -26.56
CA LYS A 115 21.93 -2.96 -25.59
C LYS A 115 22.32 -2.00 -24.48
N GLN A 116 22.66 -0.76 -24.84
CA GLN A 116 23.02 0.27 -23.86
C GLN A 116 21.85 0.59 -22.91
N ARG A 117 20.64 0.77 -23.45
CA ARG A 117 19.42 1.00 -22.67
C ARG A 117 19.13 -0.12 -21.66
N ILE A 118 19.28 -1.38 -22.08
CA ILE A 118 19.10 -2.52 -21.17
C ILE A 118 20.18 -2.50 -20.07
N ARG A 119 21.46 -2.27 -20.41
CA ARG A 119 22.54 -2.22 -19.42
C ARG A 119 22.30 -1.14 -18.36
N GLN A 120 22.00 0.08 -18.80
CA GLN A 120 21.68 1.20 -17.90
C GLN A 120 20.53 0.86 -16.95
N LEU A 121 19.51 0.20 -17.46
CA LEU A 121 18.37 -0.17 -16.65
C LEU A 121 18.69 -1.28 -15.65
N LEU A 122 19.49 -2.28 -16.05
CA LEU A 122 19.98 -3.31 -15.13
C LEU A 122 20.89 -2.71 -14.04
N GLU A 123 21.71 -1.71 -14.37
CA GLU A 123 22.47 -0.95 -13.39
C GLU A 123 21.56 -0.21 -12.40
N THR A 124 20.53 0.49 -12.90
CA THR A 124 19.55 1.20 -12.08
C THR A 124 18.88 0.29 -11.04
N VAL A 125 18.58 -0.96 -11.42
CA VAL A 125 17.97 -1.95 -10.51
C VAL A 125 19.00 -2.81 -9.76
N GLY A 126 20.31 -2.56 -9.94
CA GLY A 126 21.41 -3.26 -9.26
C GLY A 126 21.60 -4.71 -9.72
N LEU A 127 21.36 -4.99 -11.01
CA LEU A 127 21.46 -6.35 -11.60
C LEU A 127 22.50 -6.45 -12.73
N GLU A 128 23.35 -5.46 -12.93
CA GLU A 128 24.31 -5.43 -14.04
C GLU A 128 25.18 -6.70 -14.09
N LYS A 129 25.72 -7.10 -12.93
CA LYS A 129 26.60 -8.29 -12.79
C LYS A 129 25.85 -9.61 -12.99
N LEU A 130 24.52 -9.59 -12.93
CA LEU A 130 23.65 -10.77 -13.06
C LEU A 130 22.99 -10.88 -14.43
N ALA A 131 23.39 -10.05 -15.41
CA ALA A 131 22.77 -9.98 -16.73
C ALA A 131 22.70 -11.33 -17.48
N ASN A 132 23.68 -12.20 -17.28
CA ASN A 132 23.78 -13.51 -17.92
C ASN A 132 23.19 -14.67 -17.10
N LYS A 133 22.72 -14.40 -15.85
CA LYS A 133 22.10 -15.39 -14.97
C LYS A 133 20.69 -15.71 -15.42
N TYR A 134 20.23 -16.92 -15.11
CA TYR A 134 18.85 -17.37 -15.32
C TYR A 134 17.99 -17.12 -14.06
N PRO A 135 16.67 -17.01 -14.18
CA PRO A 135 15.78 -16.77 -13.04
C PRO A 135 15.96 -17.78 -11.89
N GLN A 136 16.26 -19.04 -12.18
CA GLN A 136 16.49 -20.08 -11.17
C GLN A 136 17.72 -19.80 -10.28
N GLU A 137 18.68 -19.02 -10.75
CA GLU A 137 19.90 -18.63 -10.03
C GLU A 137 19.69 -17.36 -9.18
N LEU A 138 18.49 -16.77 -9.15
CA LEU A 138 18.18 -15.50 -8.53
C LEU A 138 17.35 -15.66 -7.26
N SER A 139 17.60 -14.80 -6.26
CA SER A 139 16.70 -14.64 -5.12
C SER A 139 15.37 -14.01 -5.55
N GLY A 140 14.32 -14.13 -4.72
CA GLY A 140 13.01 -13.52 -4.96
C GLY A 140 13.10 -12.02 -5.22
N GLY A 141 13.87 -11.28 -4.41
CA GLY A 141 14.08 -9.85 -4.60
C GLY A 141 14.84 -9.51 -5.90
N GLN A 142 15.77 -10.37 -6.34
CA GLN A 142 16.44 -10.20 -7.64
C GLN A 142 15.48 -10.47 -8.79
N LYS A 143 14.65 -11.51 -8.72
CA LYS A 143 13.59 -11.79 -9.72
C LYS A 143 12.64 -10.59 -9.86
N GLN A 144 12.24 -10.00 -8.73
CA GLN A 144 11.37 -8.82 -8.71
C GLN A 144 12.02 -7.62 -9.40
N ARG A 145 13.32 -7.37 -9.15
CA ARG A 145 14.05 -6.30 -9.85
C ARG A 145 14.17 -6.54 -11.36
N VAL A 146 14.28 -7.79 -11.80
CA VAL A 146 14.19 -8.12 -13.25
C VAL A 146 12.82 -7.77 -13.81
N ALA A 147 11.73 -8.08 -13.08
CA ALA A 147 10.38 -7.72 -13.49
C ALA A 147 10.18 -6.20 -13.59
N ILE A 148 10.75 -5.43 -12.64
CA ILE A 148 10.77 -3.97 -12.69
C ILE A 148 11.54 -3.47 -13.93
N ALA A 149 12.75 -3.96 -14.16
CA ALA A 149 13.53 -3.57 -15.33
C ALA A 149 12.77 -3.86 -16.63
N ARG A 150 12.14 -5.04 -16.73
CA ARG A 150 11.30 -5.40 -17.88
C ARG A 150 10.12 -4.45 -18.06
N ALA A 151 9.46 -4.03 -16.99
CA ALA A 151 8.34 -3.10 -17.04
C ALA A 151 8.76 -1.69 -17.46
N LEU A 152 9.97 -1.25 -17.11
CA LEU A 152 10.48 0.11 -17.33
C LEU A 152 11.21 0.30 -18.67
N ILE A 153 11.59 -0.77 -19.39
CA ILE A 153 12.49 -0.68 -20.57
C ILE A 153 11.94 0.24 -21.67
N ASN A 154 10.64 0.37 -21.79
CA ASN A 154 9.99 1.22 -22.79
C ASN A 154 9.63 2.62 -22.26
N LYS A 155 10.13 3.00 -21.08
CA LYS A 155 9.88 4.29 -20.43
C LYS A 155 8.38 4.60 -20.32
N PRO A 156 7.60 3.75 -19.64
CA PRO A 156 6.18 4.00 -19.44
C PRO A 156 5.94 5.28 -18.64
N LYS A 157 4.73 5.79 -18.66
CA LYS A 157 4.27 6.91 -17.82
C LYS A 157 3.65 6.42 -16.52
N VAL A 158 3.14 5.19 -16.52
CA VAL A 158 2.47 4.57 -15.38
C VAL A 158 3.04 3.18 -15.14
N LEU A 159 3.32 2.84 -13.90
CA LEU A 159 3.73 1.50 -13.46
C LEU A 159 2.61 0.91 -12.61
N LEU A 160 2.03 -0.19 -13.06
CA LEU A 160 1.03 -0.95 -12.32
C LEU A 160 1.72 -2.11 -11.61
N CYS A 161 1.57 -2.21 -10.29
CA CYS A 161 2.20 -3.22 -9.45
C CYS A 161 1.12 -4.06 -8.76
N ASP A 162 0.96 -5.31 -9.17
CA ASP A 162 0.02 -6.26 -8.59
C ASP A 162 0.75 -7.07 -7.50
N GLU A 163 0.60 -6.70 -6.24
CA GLU A 163 1.22 -7.29 -5.04
C GLU A 163 2.74 -7.54 -5.17
N PRO A 164 3.56 -6.50 -5.44
CA PRO A 164 4.96 -6.68 -5.78
C PRO A 164 5.85 -7.17 -4.61
N THR A 165 5.32 -7.20 -3.39
CA THR A 165 6.04 -7.57 -2.16
C THR A 165 5.65 -8.95 -1.62
N SER A 166 4.55 -9.53 -2.07
CA SER A 166 3.93 -10.73 -1.47
C SER A 166 4.82 -11.99 -1.43
N ALA A 167 5.84 -12.05 -2.29
CA ALA A 167 6.80 -13.16 -2.35
C ALA A 167 8.18 -12.81 -1.77
N LEU A 168 8.29 -11.72 -0.98
CA LEU A 168 9.55 -11.21 -0.45
C LEU A 168 9.56 -11.26 1.08
N ASP A 169 10.75 -11.43 1.64
CA ASP A 169 10.99 -11.21 3.07
C ASP A 169 11.02 -9.70 3.38
N PRO A 170 10.90 -9.29 4.67
CA PRO A 170 10.82 -7.89 5.06
C PRO A 170 12.02 -7.03 4.60
N LEU A 171 13.23 -7.59 4.57
CA LEU A 171 14.44 -6.86 4.15
C LEU A 171 14.42 -6.57 2.65
N ASN A 172 14.06 -7.57 1.86
CA ASN A 172 13.91 -7.41 0.41
C ASN A 172 12.73 -6.52 0.06
N THR A 173 11.62 -6.59 0.81
CA THR A 173 10.47 -5.66 0.69
C THR A 173 10.92 -4.21 0.85
N ASN A 174 11.60 -3.87 1.95
CA ASN A 174 12.09 -2.50 2.19
C ASN A 174 13.03 -2.01 1.07
N THR A 175 13.91 -2.89 0.60
CA THR A 175 14.84 -2.56 -0.49
C THR A 175 14.09 -2.29 -1.80
N LEU A 176 13.06 -3.07 -2.09
CA LEU A 176 12.19 -2.88 -3.26
C LEU A 176 11.42 -1.57 -3.19
N LEU A 177 10.80 -1.26 -2.04
CA LEU A 177 10.04 -0.02 -1.85
C LEU A 177 10.91 1.23 -2.00
N LYS A 178 12.14 1.20 -1.45
CA LYS A 178 13.13 2.27 -1.67
C LYS A 178 13.48 2.44 -3.15
N LEU A 179 13.64 1.33 -3.88
CA LEU A 179 13.90 1.36 -5.33
C LEU A 179 12.72 1.96 -6.09
N LEU A 180 11.48 1.55 -5.80
CA LEU A 180 10.28 2.10 -6.45
C LEU A 180 10.12 3.60 -6.16
N LYS A 181 10.35 4.03 -4.91
CA LYS A 181 10.30 5.45 -4.53
C LYS A 181 11.38 6.28 -5.23
N LYS A 182 12.59 5.73 -5.40
CA LYS A 182 13.66 6.36 -6.17
C LYS A 182 13.25 6.51 -7.63
N ILE A 183 12.76 5.44 -8.26
CA ILE A 183 12.32 5.44 -9.67
C ILE A 183 11.17 6.42 -9.90
N ASN A 184 10.16 6.44 -8.99
CA ASN A 184 9.06 7.41 -9.05
C ASN A 184 9.57 8.85 -9.11
N ARG A 185 10.49 9.22 -8.19
CA ARG A 185 11.04 10.58 -8.11
C ARG A 185 11.90 10.95 -9.32
N GLU A 186 12.82 10.08 -9.71
CA GLU A 186 13.77 10.35 -10.80
C GLU A 186 13.11 10.40 -12.18
N LEU A 187 12.11 9.53 -12.41
CA LEU A 187 11.43 9.44 -13.70
C LEU A 187 10.08 10.18 -13.73
N LYS A 188 9.63 10.76 -12.61
CA LYS A 188 8.28 11.33 -12.44
C LYS A 188 7.20 10.34 -12.87
N LEU A 189 7.38 9.08 -12.49
CA LEU A 189 6.57 7.94 -12.91
C LEU A 189 5.38 7.81 -11.96
N THR A 190 4.16 7.78 -12.47
CA THR A 190 3.00 7.41 -11.67
C THR A 190 3.07 5.93 -11.33
N ILE A 191 2.93 5.56 -10.05
CA ILE A 191 2.92 4.16 -9.62
C ILE A 191 1.56 3.84 -9.00
N VAL A 192 0.93 2.76 -9.44
CA VAL A 192 -0.26 2.20 -8.80
C VAL A 192 0.11 0.84 -8.23
N ILE A 193 0.02 0.70 -6.92
CA ILE A 193 0.42 -0.51 -6.20
C ILE A 193 -0.77 -1.15 -5.49
N ILE A 194 -0.98 -2.44 -5.74
CA ILE A 194 -1.89 -3.25 -4.94
C ILE A 194 -1.12 -3.90 -3.81
N THR A 195 -1.70 -3.86 -2.63
CA THR A 195 -1.18 -4.58 -1.47
C THR A 195 -2.28 -4.87 -0.45
N HIS A 196 -2.08 -5.89 0.35
CA HIS A 196 -2.85 -6.14 1.58
C HIS A 196 -2.04 -5.81 2.83
N GLU A 197 -0.83 -5.26 2.68
CA GLU A 197 0.09 -4.88 3.75
C GLU A 197 0.01 -3.36 4.01
N ILE A 198 -0.42 -2.96 5.20
CA ILE A 198 -0.50 -1.54 5.60
C ILE A 198 0.90 -0.90 5.56
N ASP A 199 1.93 -1.64 6.00
CA ASP A 199 3.31 -1.12 6.07
C ASP A 199 3.88 -0.75 4.70
N VAL A 200 3.48 -1.45 3.64
CA VAL A 200 3.82 -1.08 2.26
C VAL A 200 3.23 0.28 1.91
N THR A 201 1.96 0.52 2.29
CA THR A 201 1.29 1.79 2.00
C THR A 201 1.90 2.95 2.79
N LYS A 202 2.19 2.73 4.08
CA LYS A 202 2.87 3.72 4.94
C LYS A 202 4.23 4.13 4.35
N ALA A 203 4.99 3.16 3.82
CA ALA A 203 6.35 3.37 3.34
C ALA A 203 6.44 4.17 2.04
N ILE A 204 5.47 4.01 1.12
CA ILE A 204 5.63 4.51 -0.25
C ILE A 204 4.46 5.34 -0.78
N CYS A 205 3.20 5.08 -0.38
CA CYS A 205 2.03 5.69 -1.01
C CYS A 205 1.79 7.12 -0.55
N ASP A 206 1.45 7.99 -1.49
CA ASP A 206 0.98 9.36 -1.22
C ASP A 206 -0.51 9.35 -0.85
N ARG A 207 -1.32 8.55 -1.58
CA ARG A 207 -2.74 8.31 -1.34
C ARG A 207 -3.07 6.83 -1.50
N VAL A 208 -4.13 6.40 -0.82
CA VAL A 208 -4.63 5.03 -0.88
C VAL A 208 -6.15 5.01 -1.03
N SER A 209 -6.63 3.98 -1.72
CA SER A 209 -8.04 3.58 -1.72
C SER A 209 -8.18 2.27 -0.96
N PHE A 210 -9.16 2.17 -0.07
CA PHE A 210 -9.51 0.92 0.58
C PHE A 210 -10.73 0.31 -0.09
N ILE A 211 -10.56 -0.93 -0.58
CA ILE A 211 -11.59 -1.66 -1.30
C ILE A 211 -11.97 -2.92 -0.52
N ASP A 212 -13.25 -3.11 -0.32
CA ASP A 212 -13.80 -4.32 0.28
C ASP A 212 -15.06 -4.76 -0.47
N ASN A 213 -15.22 -6.06 -0.73
CA ASN A 213 -16.36 -6.65 -1.45
C ASN A 213 -16.70 -5.94 -2.77
N GLY A 214 -15.68 -5.44 -3.47
CA GLY A 214 -15.82 -4.73 -4.75
C GLY A 214 -16.23 -3.27 -4.63
N GLU A 215 -16.33 -2.71 -3.44
CA GLU A 215 -16.75 -1.33 -3.18
C GLU A 215 -15.60 -0.48 -2.64
N LEU A 216 -15.57 0.80 -2.99
CA LEU A 216 -14.63 1.77 -2.45
C LEU A 216 -15.15 2.31 -1.11
N LEU A 217 -14.49 1.95 -0.01
CA LEU A 217 -14.91 2.36 1.34
C LEU A 217 -14.23 3.63 1.83
N ALA A 218 -12.98 3.88 1.39
CA ALA A 218 -12.23 5.07 1.77
C ALA A 218 -11.20 5.44 0.70
N LEU A 219 -10.89 6.74 0.62
CA LEU A 219 -9.91 7.32 -0.27
C LEU A 219 -9.26 8.53 0.41
N GLY A 220 -7.94 8.58 0.49
CA GLY A 220 -7.19 9.66 1.12
C GLY A 220 -5.72 9.32 1.31
N SER A 221 -5.01 10.10 2.12
CA SER A 221 -3.68 9.73 2.60
C SER A 221 -3.75 8.43 3.45
N PRO A 222 -2.64 7.69 3.59
CA PRO A 222 -2.63 6.51 4.46
C PRO A 222 -3.09 6.81 5.89
N SER A 223 -2.76 7.98 6.47
CA SER A 223 -3.21 8.39 7.79
C SER A 223 -4.73 8.63 7.84
N GLU A 224 -5.30 9.33 6.85
CA GLU A 224 -6.75 9.54 6.78
C GLU A 224 -7.52 8.24 6.69
N VAL A 225 -7.04 7.28 5.89
CA VAL A 225 -7.73 6.01 5.67
C VAL A 225 -7.58 5.06 6.84
N PHE A 226 -6.41 4.96 7.48
CA PHE A 226 -6.15 3.95 8.51
C PHE A 226 -6.28 4.47 9.95
N ILE A 227 -6.07 5.77 10.20
CA ILE A 227 -6.12 6.32 11.56
C ILE A 227 -7.48 6.98 11.82
N ASN A 228 -7.97 7.75 10.86
CA ASN A 228 -9.15 8.59 11.04
C ASN A 228 -10.46 7.91 10.66
N ASN A 229 -10.40 6.75 10.02
CA ASN A 229 -11.58 6.06 9.54
C ASN A 229 -12.17 5.14 10.61
N THR A 230 -13.50 5.23 10.80
CA THR A 230 -14.25 4.45 11.80
C THR A 230 -15.03 3.27 11.19
N THR A 231 -14.92 3.05 9.87
CA THR A 231 -15.59 1.94 9.18
C THR A 231 -15.12 0.59 9.74
N SER A 232 -16.06 -0.26 10.14
CA SER A 232 -15.77 -1.54 10.80
C SER A 232 -14.84 -2.44 9.98
N SER A 233 -15.01 -2.50 8.67
CA SER A 233 -14.17 -3.28 7.77
C SER A 233 -12.71 -2.80 7.79
N ILE A 234 -12.49 -1.48 7.76
CA ILE A 234 -11.14 -0.90 7.84
C ILE A 234 -10.52 -1.14 9.21
N GLN A 235 -11.28 -1.01 10.30
CA GLN A 235 -10.79 -1.28 11.65
C GLN A 235 -10.40 -2.76 11.83
N LYS A 236 -11.20 -3.71 11.33
CA LYS A 236 -10.85 -5.13 11.30
C LYS A 236 -9.56 -5.39 10.48
N PHE A 237 -9.41 -4.72 9.34
CA PHE A 237 -8.21 -4.84 8.50
C PHE A 237 -6.96 -4.32 9.22
N ILE A 238 -7.06 -3.21 9.93
CA ILE A 238 -5.98 -2.65 10.75
C ILE A 238 -5.63 -3.63 11.87
N SER A 239 -6.61 -4.11 12.63
CA SER A 239 -6.40 -5.07 13.72
C SER A 239 -5.75 -6.37 13.24
N PHE A 240 -6.07 -6.81 12.03
CA PHE A 240 -5.43 -7.97 11.42
C PHE A 240 -3.97 -7.72 11.04
N ASN A 241 -3.61 -6.51 10.62
CA ASN A 241 -2.26 -6.16 10.15
C ASN A 241 -1.34 -5.63 11.26
N GLU A 242 -1.89 -4.97 12.30
CA GLU A 242 -1.08 -4.41 13.39
C GLU A 242 -0.69 -5.47 14.41
N VAL A 243 0.61 -5.63 14.64
CA VAL A 243 1.18 -6.57 15.63
C VAL A 243 0.63 -6.29 17.03
N HIS A 244 0.50 -5.01 17.40
CA HIS A 244 0.02 -4.61 18.72
C HIS A 244 -1.43 -5.00 18.98
N ALA A 245 -2.30 -4.89 17.97
CA ALA A 245 -3.69 -5.32 18.09
C ALA A 245 -3.82 -6.84 18.23
N ARG A 246 -2.96 -7.62 17.56
CA ARG A 246 -2.94 -9.10 17.69
C ARG A 246 -2.42 -9.58 19.04
N THR A 247 -1.48 -8.85 19.63
CA THR A 247 -0.87 -9.23 20.92
C THR A 247 -1.73 -8.86 22.12
N LEU A 248 -2.64 -7.90 21.97
CA LEU A 248 -3.47 -7.40 23.07
C LEU A 248 -4.31 -8.49 23.78
N PRO A 249 -5.00 -9.43 23.08
CA PRO A 249 -5.71 -10.54 23.74
C PRO A 249 -4.77 -11.44 24.56
N TYR A 250 -3.58 -11.73 24.02
CA TYR A 250 -2.57 -12.53 24.73
C TYR A 250 -2.08 -11.83 25.99
N VAL A 251 -1.82 -10.52 25.92
CA VAL A 251 -1.40 -9.69 27.07
C VAL A 251 -2.51 -9.63 28.12
N LYS A 252 -3.79 -9.44 27.71
CA LYS A 252 -4.95 -9.48 28.62
C LYS A 252 -4.99 -10.79 29.42
N ASN A 253 -4.88 -11.92 28.74
CA ASN A 253 -4.93 -13.24 29.35
C ASN A 253 -3.73 -13.52 30.28
N LYS A 254 -2.51 -13.26 29.79
CA LYS A 254 -1.28 -13.58 30.52
C LYS A 254 -1.09 -12.75 31.79
N PHE A 255 -1.46 -11.48 31.79
CA PHE A 255 -1.25 -10.57 32.90
C PHE A 255 -2.49 -10.31 33.75
N GLY A 256 -3.58 -11.06 33.53
CA GLY A 256 -4.77 -11.02 34.37
C GLY A 256 -5.44 -9.64 34.42
N VAL A 257 -5.38 -8.87 33.33
CA VAL A 257 -5.99 -7.53 33.25
C VAL A 257 -7.48 -7.57 32.84
N HIS A 258 -8.13 -8.75 33.07
CA HIS A 258 -9.54 -8.91 32.86
C HIS A 258 -10.35 -7.94 33.74
N GLY A 259 -11.44 -7.40 33.21
CA GLY A 259 -12.29 -6.42 33.91
C GLY A 259 -11.70 -5.02 34.03
N LYS A 260 -10.52 -4.76 33.46
CA LYS A 260 -9.95 -3.41 33.41
C LYS A 260 -10.23 -2.75 32.07
N GLN A 261 -10.65 -1.47 32.12
CA GLN A 261 -10.85 -0.68 30.90
C GLN A 261 -9.50 -0.40 30.24
N ILE A 262 -9.37 -0.81 28.97
CA ILE A 262 -8.20 -0.53 28.13
C ILE A 262 -8.53 0.63 27.21
N TYR A 263 -7.59 1.59 27.13
CA TYR A 263 -7.68 2.73 26.23
C TYR A 263 -6.58 2.61 25.18
N GLN A 264 -6.96 2.78 23.92
CA GLN A 264 -6.01 3.00 22.84
C GLN A 264 -5.85 4.50 22.65
N LEU A 265 -4.64 4.99 22.80
CA LEU A 265 -4.26 6.38 22.61
C LEU A 265 -3.57 6.51 21.27
N ILE A 266 -4.09 7.34 20.37
CA ILE A 266 -3.49 7.64 19.08
C ILE A 266 -3.06 9.11 19.13
N ILE A 267 -1.74 9.32 19.09
CA ILE A 267 -1.08 10.60 19.27
C ILE A 267 -0.38 10.95 17.96
N GLU A 268 -0.74 12.07 17.36
CA GLU A 268 -0.23 12.47 16.04
C GLU A 268 0.77 13.64 16.15
N ASP A 269 1.77 13.63 15.28
CA ASP A 269 2.73 14.69 14.98
C ASP A 269 3.38 15.35 16.23
N GLU A 270 3.15 16.64 16.45
CA GLU A 270 3.81 17.42 17.50
C GLU A 270 3.60 16.87 18.92
N ASN A 271 2.48 16.20 19.15
CA ASN A 271 2.16 15.62 20.45
C ASN A 271 2.90 14.31 20.74
N VAL A 272 3.51 13.68 19.75
CA VAL A 272 4.25 12.40 19.92
C VAL A 272 5.43 12.54 20.90
N VAL A 273 6.08 13.69 20.92
CA VAL A 273 7.24 13.98 21.78
C VAL A 273 6.86 14.53 23.16
N GLN A 274 5.58 14.70 23.48
CA GLN A 274 5.12 15.18 24.79
C GLN A 274 5.28 14.08 25.84
N PRO A 275 5.74 14.40 27.08
CA PRO A 275 5.85 13.44 28.17
C PRO A 275 4.49 13.13 28.81
N LEU A 276 3.53 12.64 28.00
CA LEU A 276 2.12 12.49 28.39
C LEU A 276 1.94 11.63 29.64
N ILE A 277 2.66 10.51 29.74
CA ILE A 277 2.53 9.57 30.88
C ILE A 277 2.97 10.24 32.18
N SER A 278 4.11 10.97 32.18
CA SER A 278 4.58 11.71 33.34
C SER A 278 3.60 12.81 33.70
N ASN A 279 3.15 13.59 32.73
CA ASN A 279 2.18 14.67 32.96
C ASN A 279 0.87 14.15 33.58
N ILE A 280 0.36 12.99 33.11
CA ILE A 280 -0.85 12.35 33.66
C ILE A 280 -0.64 12.01 35.14
N GLN A 281 0.51 11.42 35.47
CA GLN A 281 0.80 11.06 36.88
C GLN A 281 0.96 12.29 37.77
N GLU A 282 1.64 13.33 37.31
CA GLU A 282 1.87 14.55 38.08
C GLU A 282 0.59 15.36 38.28
N LEU A 283 -0.22 15.52 37.23
CA LEU A 283 -1.41 16.38 37.27
C LEU A 283 -2.63 15.73 37.94
N PHE A 284 -2.77 14.41 37.79
CA PHE A 284 -4.01 13.71 38.16
C PHE A 284 -3.78 12.56 39.13
N SER A 285 -2.52 12.27 39.52
CA SER A 285 -2.15 11.13 40.39
C SER A 285 -2.61 9.77 39.83
N ILE A 286 -2.72 9.66 38.49
CA ILE A 286 -3.12 8.45 37.80
C ILE A 286 -1.89 7.69 37.32
N LYS A 287 -1.76 6.42 37.74
CA LYS A 287 -0.74 5.51 37.22
C LYS A 287 -1.17 4.98 35.86
N THR A 288 -0.27 5.06 34.86
CA THR A 288 -0.50 4.55 33.52
C THR A 288 0.29 3.28 33.31
N ILE A 289 -0.40 2.18 32.99
CA ILE A 289 0.21 0.91 32.59
C ILE A 289 0.17 0.84 31.06
N VAL A 290 1.32 0.77 30.41
CA VAL A 290 1.42 0.57 28.97
C VAL A 290 1.44 -0.93 28.69
N LEU A 291 0.45 -1.42 27.97
CA LEU A 291 0.33 -2.82 27.60
C LEU A 291 1.06 -3.15 26.30
N ALA A 292 0.96 -2.26 25.35
CA ALA A 292 1.59 -2.36 24.03
C ALA A 292 1.66 -0.96 23.41
N GLY A 293 2.55 -0.73 22.45
CA GLY A 293 2.59 0.52 21.72
C GLY A 293 3.84 0.66 20.87
N GLY A 294 3.79 1.64 19.97
CA GLY A 294 4.90 1.95 19.09
C GLY A 294 4.64 3.20 18.27
N ILE A 295 5.70 3.67 17.62
CA ILE A 295 5.66 4.81 16.71
C ILE A 295 5.61 4.30 15.30
N ASP A 296 4.58 4.71 14.57
CA ASP A 296 4.38 4.47 13.15
C ASP A 296 4.63 5.74 12.33
N VAL A 297 5.15 5.60 11.13
CA VAL A 297 5.35 6.70 10.19
C VAL A 297 4.45 6.49 8.97
N TYR A 298 3.57 7.45 8.71
CA TYR A 298 2.66 7.47 7.57
C TYR A 298 3.06 8.60 6.61
N GLY A 299 3.97 8.32 5.67
CA GLY A 299 4.52 9.36 4.80
C GLY A 299 5.32 10.40 5.59
N SER A 300 4.76 11.61 5.76
CA SER A 300 5.35 12.69 6.59
C SER A 300 4.78 12.74 8.01
N SER A 301 3.67 12.05 8.30
CA SER A 301 3.02 12.06 9.61
C SER A 301 3.60 10.99 10.52
N ILE A 302 3.82 11.35 11.78
CA ILE A 302 4.30 10.44 12.83
C ILE A 302 3.14 10.20 13.79
N VAL A 303 2.89 8.92 14.10
CA VAL A 303 1.80 8.52 14.97
C VAL A 303 2.33 7.58 16.04
N ASN A 304 2.08 7.90 17.30
CA ASN A 304 2.30 6.99 18.40
C ASN A 304 0.97 6.34 18.79
N ASN A 305 0.92 5.02 18.72
CA ASN A 305 -0.25 4.20 19.05
C ASN A 305 0.05 3.39 20.29
N MET A 306 -0.65 3.65 21.40
CA MET A 306 -0.43 2.98 22.69
C MET A 306 -1.72 2.41 23.26
N PHE A 307 -1.63 1.20 23.81
CA PHE A 307 -2.68 0.59 24.60
C PHE A 307 -2.33 0.70 26.07
N VAL A 308 -3.19 1.38 26.82
CA VAL A 308 -2.91 1.72 28.23
C VAL A 308 -4.08 1.37 29.14
N ILE A 309 -3.76 1.16 30.44
CA ILE A 309 -4.74 1.11 31.52
C ILE A 309 -4.42 2.26 32.46
N PHE A 310 -5.44 3.03 32.82
CA PHE A 310 -5.35 4.06 33.86
C PHE A 310 -5.78 3.49 35.21
N GLN A 311 -4.85 3.55 36.21
CA GLN A 311 -5.10 3.13 37.58
C GLN A 311 -5.21 4.34 38.51
N GLY A 312 -6.36 4.51 39.14
CA GLY A 312 -6.69 5.59 40.06
C GLY A 312 -8.18 5.67 40.31
N ASP A 313 -8.64 6.74 40.93
CA ASP A 313 -10.06 6.97 41.13
C ASP A 313 -10.78 7.39 39.84
N ARG A 314 -12.10 7.20 39.80
CA ARG A 314 -12.92 7.51 38.63
C ARG A 314 -12.81 8.97 38.19
N THR A 315 -12.68 9.89 39.16
CA THR A 315 -12.60 11.33 38.89
C THR A 315 -11.28 11.69 38.22
N GLY A 316 -10.18 11.14 38.71
CA GLY A 316 -8.85 11.30 38.11
C GLY A 316 -8.75 10.73 36.72
N VAL A 317 -9.32 9.52 36.46
CA VAL A 317 -9.38 8.93 35.13
C VAL A 317 -10.19 9.83 34.17
N LYS A 318 -11.35 10.34 34.60
CA LYS A 318 -12.13 11.27 33.76
C LYS A 318 -11.35 12.53 33.42
N LYS A 319 -10.70 13.16 34.41
CA LYS A 319 -9.86 14.34 34.16
C LYS A 319 -8.70 14.06 33.22
N THR A 320 -8.10 12.87 33.33
CA THR A 320 -7.06 12.40 32.39
C THR A 320 -7.57 12.31 30.96
N LEU A 321 -8.74 11.70 30.75
CA LEU A 321 -9.36 11.61 29.43
C LEU A 321 -9.67 13.01 28.86
N ASP A 322 -10.26 13.90 29.66
CA ASP A 322 -10.54 15.28 29.25
C ASP A 322 -9.25 16.06 28.90
N TYR A 323 -8.16 15.86 29.64
CA TYR A 323 -6.86 16.42 29.34
C TYR A 323 -6.30 15.92 28.01
N LEU A 324 -6.32 14.61 27.77
CA LEU A 324 -5.86 14.01 26.54
C LEU A 324 -6.65 14.50 25.33
N LEU A 325 -7.98 14.63 25.46
CA LEU A 325 -8.84 15.19 24.40
C LEU A 325 -8.49 16.65 24.07
N LYS A 326 -8.17 17.48 25.08
CA LYS A 326 -7.68 18.87 24.88
C LYS A 326 -6.36 18.91 24.10
N LEU A 327 -5.51 17.91 24.27
CA LEU A 327 -4.26 17.73 23.51
C LEU A 327 -4.50 17.09 22.13
N LYS A 328 -5.77 16.91 21.70
CA LYS A 328 -6.15 16.28 20.43
C LYS A 328 -5.68 14.82 20.31
N VAL A 329 -5.44 14.14 21.43
CA VAL A 329 -5.20 12.70 21.46
C VAL A 329 -6.51 11.98 21.16
N LYS A 330 -6.51 11.09 20.17
CA LYS A 330 -7.67 10.26 19.88
C LYS A 330 -7.68 9.07 20.83
N ILE A 331 -8.83 8.83 21.45
CA ILE A 331 -9.01 7.80 22.47
C ILE A 331 -10.07 6.83 21.99
N LYS A 332 -9.71 5.53 21.92
CA LYS A 332 -10.67 4.44 21.70
C LYS A 332 -10.71 3.59 22.97
N GLN A 333 -11.92 3.20 23.38
CA GLN A 333 -12.13 2.28 24.52
C GLN A 333 -12.32 0.87 23.98
N HIS A 334 -11.58 -0.09 24.52
CA HIS A 334 -11.71 -1.51 24.22
C HIS A 334 -12.38 -2.20 25.40
N GLY A 335 -13.69 -2.53 25.26
CA GLY A 335 -14.47 -3.28 26.24
C GLY A 335 -14.13 -4.77 26.25
N GLU A 336 -14.81 -5.54 27.14
CA GLU A 336 -14.67 -7.00 27.21
C GLU A 336 -15.26 -7.75 26.00
N ASP A 337 -16.17 -7.14 25.22
CA ASP A 337 -17.04 -7.83 24.26
C ASP A 337 -16.56 -7.78 22.78
N GLU A 338 -15.42 -7.16 22.44
CA GLU A 338 -14.96 -7.07 21.04
C GLU A 338 -14.01 -8.21 20.62
N VAL A 339 -13.95 -9.31 21.35
CA VAL A 339 -13.13 -10.49 20.99
C VAL A 339 -14.01 -11.75 21.03
N GLN A 340 -15.05 -11.80 20.23
CA GLN A 340 -15.69 -13.05 19.78
C GLN A 340 -16.09 -12.92 18.31
N GLU A 341 -15.36 -13.64 17.49
CA GLU A 341 -15.56 -14.31 16.21
C GLU A 341 -14.44 -14.08 15.20
#